data_67d2c6738f7e0dd43b2db8637acd0c3f
#
_entry.id   67d2c6738f7e0dd43b2db8637acd0c3f
#
_cell.length_a   1.000
_cell.length_b   1.000
_cell.length_c   1.000
_cell.angle_alpha   90.00
_cell.angle_beta   90.00
_cell.angle_gamma   90.00
#
_symmetry.space_group_name_H-M   'P 1'
#
loop_
_entity.id
_entity.type
_entity.pdbx_description
1 polymer ?
#
loop_
_entity_poly.entity_id
_entity_poly.type
_entity_poly.pdbx_seq_one_letter_code
_entity_poly.pdbx_strand_id
1 'polypeptide(L)'
;MVKKLIISTCVLLAAVSCGSPGKPSSPVYRSFPLPDPAPVMVTGEAERIAYSVNHFWDKYFAEQAVTDSAAVLGVKNDDIEKSFATYVSLLNLVPMDVAVKSTADLFRRIEAKQAENDSSLFYLRFTEIVSKYLYDPNSPVRNEDFYLPMVKGMAASRFTSEDMVPAYEYEARMCALNPYGSKVADFKFKDINGRVHSLYGIRATYTILFFSNPYCTNCKEIMDNLQSLENLNWWISSGDLAVASIYIDRELDEWREYQPNYPKNWITGYDHNYIIREDVLYNVRAIPSLYLLDAEKRVILKDAPQEQVIQYLARKLQNK
;
A
#
# COMPACT_ATOMS: atom_id res chain seq x y z
N MET A 1 -31.37 100.15 12.08
CA MET A 1 -31.62 99.24 10.91
C MET A 1 -30.36 98.38 10.76
N VAL A 2 -30.47 97.13 11.18
CA VAL A 2 -29.34 96.20 11.21
C VAL A 2 -29.62 95.19 10.11
N LYS A 3 -28.78 95.16 9.07
CA LYS A 3 -28.83 94.12 8.02
C LYS A 3 -28.23 92.84 8.53
N LYS A 4 -29.03 91.76 8.55
CA LYS A 4 -28.56 90.36 8.84
C LYS A 4 -27.92 89.81 7.58
N LEU A 5 -26.67 89.40 7.70
CA LEU A 5 -25.91 88.64 6.71
C LEU A 5 -26.14 87.16 6.95
N ILE A 6 -26.72 86.44 5.98
CA ILE A 6 -26.91 85.01 6.04
C ILE A 6 -25.72 84.35 5.32
N ILE A 7 -24.88 83.66 6.08
CA ILE A 7 -23.81 82.85 5.55
C ILE A 7 -24.35 81.42 5.30
N SER A 8 -24.45 81.02 4.02
CA SER A 8 -24.87 79.67 3.62
C SER A 8 -23.62 78.78 3.64
N THR A 9 -23.62 77.82 4.57
CA THR A 9 -22.57 76.84 4.68
C THR A 9 -22.94 75.62 3.84
N CYS A 10 -22.27 75.40 2.70
CA CYS A 10 -22.38 74.19 1.93
C CYS A 10 -21.61 73.08 2.62
N VAL A 11 -22.32 72.10 3.17
CA VAL A 11 -21.75 70.82 3.67
C VAL A 11 -21.54 69.88 2.47
N LEU A 12 -20.30 69.66 2.06
CA LEU A 12 -19.97 68.55 1.13
C LEU A 12 -20.03 67.25 1.88
N LEU A 13 -21.06 66.45 1.60
CA LEU A 13 -21.08 65.04 1.98
C LEU A 13 -20.16 64.25 1.07
N ALA A 14 -18.98 63.86 1.58
CA ALA A 14 -18.12 62.86 0.95
C ALA A 14 -18.77 61.48 1.18
N ALA A 15 -19.35 60.91 0.12
CA ALA A 15 -19.81 59.52 0.13
C ALA A 15 -18.59 58.58 0.19
N VAL A 16 -18.26 58.07 1.34
CA VAL A 16 -17.31 56.96 1.50
C VAL A 16 -18.02 55.70 0.99
N SER A 17 -17.68 55.28 -0.20
CA SER A 17 -18.07 54.01 -0.78
C SER A 17 -17.36 52.89 0.01
N CYS A 18 -18.03 52.30 0.99
CA CYS A 18 -17.58 51.04 1.57
C CYS A 18 -17.74 49.94 0.51
N GLY A 19 -16.63 49.63 -0.19
CA GLY A 19 -16.55 48.45 -1.01
C GLY A 19 -16.82 47.22 -0.13
N SER A 20 -17.85 46.48 -0.44
CA SER A 20 -18.13 45.18 0.23
C SER A 20 -16.88 44.30 0.11
N PRO A 21 -16.41 43.67 1.17
CA PRO A 21 -15.33 42.70 1.05
C PRO A 21 -15.79 41.64 0.07
N GLY A 22 -15.05 41.50 -1.04
CA GLY A 22 -15.33 40.47 -2.04
C GLY A 22 -15.41 39.12 -1.32
N LYS A 23 -16.42 38.32 -1.65
CA LYS A 23 -16.48 36.91 -1.18
C LYS A 23 -15.12 36.30 -1.45
N PRO A 24 -14.52 35.60 -0.47
CA PRO A 24 -13.27 34.90 -0.72
C PRO A 24 -13.47 34.00 -1.94
N SER A 25 -12.67 34.19 -2.96
CA SER A 25 -12.70 33.33 -4.15
C SER A 25 -12.46 31.89 -3.68
N SER A 26 -13.32 30.98 -4.09
CA SER A 26 -13.12 29.56 -3.79
C SER A 26 -11.71 29.16 -4.25
N PRO A 27 -10.96 28.38 -3.46
CA PRO A 27 -9.62 27.98 -3.83
C PRO A 27 -9.67 27.26 -5.19
N VAL A 28 -8.78 27.66 -6.10
CA VAL A 28 -8.65 27.03 -7.41
C VAL A 28 -7.68 25.86 -7.27
N TYR A 29 -8.21 24.63 -7.39
CA TYR A 29 -7.39 23.42 -7.39
C TYR A 29 -6.93 23.09 -8.80
N ARG A 30 -5.74 22.51 -8.90
CA ARG A 30 -5.19 22.00 -10.17
C ARG A 30 -5.43 20.50 -10.32
N SER A 31 -5.47 19.99 -11.53
CA SER A 31 -5.45 18.56 -11.80
C SER A 31 -4.06 17.99 -11.50
N PHE A 32 -3.99 16.71 -11.15
CA PHE A 32 -2.71 16.02 -11.04
C PHE A 32 -2.00 16.03 -12.41
N PRO A 33 -0.76 16.51 -12.51
CA PRO A 33 -0.05 16.55 -13.77
C PRO A 33 0.46 15.15 -14.13
N LEU A 34 0.02 14.61 -15.25
CA LEU A 34 0.52 13.33 -15.74
C LEU A 34 2.00 13.42 -16.11
N PRO A 35 2.78 12.34 -15.91
CA PRO A 35 4.18 12.29 -16.31
C PRO A 35 4.32 12.46 -17.82
N ASP A 36 5.48 12.93 -18.28
CA ASP A 36 5.77 12.97 -19.69
C ASP A 36 5.90 11.54 -20.26
N PRO A 37 5.49 11.34 -21.51
CA PRO A 37 5.71 10.05 -22.17
C PRO A 37 7.21 9.77 -22.29
N ALA A 38 7.58 8.50 -22.26
CA ALA A 38 8.98 8.11 -22.47
C ALA A 38 9.52 8.63 -23.80
N PRO A 39 10.79 9.07 -23.84
CA PRO A 39 11.42 9.51 -25.08
C PRO A 39 11.30 8.47 -26.21
N VAL A 40 11.19 8.92 -27.46
CA VAL A 40 10.97 8.05 -28.63
C VAL A 40 12.06 6.97 -28.77
N MET A 41 13.27 7.21 -28.28
CA MET A 41 14.35 6.24 -28.29
C MET A 41 14.17 5.10 -27.27
N VAL A 42 13.26 5.22 -26.32
CA VAL A 42 12.87 4.16 -25.36
C VAL A 42 11.79 3.32 -26.03
N THR A 43 12.16 2.20 -26.67
CA THR A 43 11.27 1.41 -27.52
C THR A 43 10.66 0.21 -26.80
N GLY A 44 11.33 -0.34 -25.78
CA GLY A 44 10.85 -1.48 -25.00
C GLY A 44 9.67 -1.10 -24.09
N GLU A 45 8.65 -1.94 -24.01
CA GLU A 45 7.49 -1.71 -23.14
C GLU A 45 7.90 -1.62 -21.66
N ALA A 46 8.72 -2.58 -21.20
CA ALA A 46 9.22 -2.59 -19.82
C ALA A 46 10.06 -1.34 -19.49
N GLU A 47 10.87 -0.87 -20.44
CA GLU A 47 11.67 0.34 -20.30
C GLU A 47 10.80 1.60 -20.23
N ARG A 48 9.71 1.65 -21.02
CA ARG A 48 8.73 2.74 -20.97
C ARG A 48 7.99 2.79 -19.64
N ILE A 49 7.60 1.64 -19.10
CA ILE A 49 6.97 1.57 -17.79
C ILE A 49 7.96 2.02 -16.70
N ALA A 50 9.21 1.55 -16.74
CA ALA A 50 10.24 1.96 -15.80
C ALA A 50 10.53 3.48 -15.88
N TYR A 51 10.54 4.05 -17.10
CA TYR A 51 10.62 5.48 -17.28
C TYR A 51 9.44 6.22 -16.62
N SER A 52 8.21 5.76 -16.86
CA SER A 52 7.01 6.35 -16.27
C SER A 52 7.03 6.29 -14.74
N VAL A 53 7.48 5.18 -14.16
CA VAL A 53 7.64 5.02 -12.71
C VAL A 53 8.65 6.03 -12.14
N ASN A 54 9.82 6.14 -12.78
CA ASN A 54 10.90 7.01 -12.29
C ASN A 54 10.57 8.49 -12.41
N HIS A 55 9.72 8.87 -13.37
CA HIS A 55 9.35 10.26 -13.68
C HIS A 55 7.91 10.61 -13.30
N PHE A 56 7.20 9.71 -12.59
CA PHE A 56 5.78 9.87 -12.26
C PHE A 56 5.50 11.18 -11.49
N TRP A 57 6.39 11.53 -10.59
CA TRP A 57 6.23 12.65 -9.66
C TRP A 57 6.92 13.95 -10.09
N ASP A 58 7.66 13.96 -11.21
CA ASP A 58 8.51 15.09 -11.59
C ASP A 58 7.72 16.40 -11.71
N LYS A 59 6.66 16.42 -12.50
CA LYS A 59 5.82 17.60 -12.68
C LYS A 59 5.05 17.98 -11.41
N TYR A 60 4.66 16.99 -10.61
CA TYR A 60 3.92 17.25 -9.39
C TYR A 60 4.75 18.04 -8.38
N PHE A 61 6.00 17.63 -8.14
CA PHE A 61 6.90 18.30 -7.20
C PHE A 61 7.52 19.59 -7.73
N ALA A 62 7.51 19.81 -9.04
CA ALA A 62 8.01 21.06 -9.63
C ALA A 62 7.11 22.26 -9.30
N GLU A 63 5.87 22.04 -8.91
CA GLU A 63 4.89 23.08 -8.64
C GLU A 63 5.07 23.72 -7.26
N GLN A 64 4.80 25.02 -7.22
CA GLN A 64 4.75 25.84 -6.01
C GLN A 64 3.29 26.13 -5.66
N ALA A 65 2.65 25.20 -4.91
CA ALA A 65 1.26 25.32 -4.52
C ALA A 65 1.05 25.00 -3.05
N VAL A 66 -0.04 25.51 -2.49
CA VAL A 66 -0.35 25.37 -1.07
C VAL A 66 -0.88 23.95 -0.79
N THR A 67 -0.52 23.43 0.38
CA THR A 67 -1.16 22.26 0.99
C THR A 67 -2.07 22.74 2.12
N ASP A 68 -3.32 22.31 2.08
CA ASP A 68 -4.35 22.57 3.08
C ASP A 68 -5.12 21.30 3.45
N SER A 69 -6.26 21.43 4.11
CA SER A 69 -7.09 20.28 4.49
C SER A 69 -7.77 19.58 3.31
N ALA A 70 -7.91 20.23 2.16
CA ALA A 70 -8.64 19.75 1.00
C ALA A 70 -7.73 19.35 -0.17
N ALA A 71 -6.49 19.81 -0.17
CA ALA A 71 -5.56 19.63 -1.28
C ALA A 71 -4.10 19.51 -0.83
N VAL A 72 -3.32 18.71 -1.54
CA VAL A 72 -1.87 18.54 -1.35
C VAL A 72 -1.15 19.13 -2.57
N LEU A 73 -0.35 20.17 -2.37
CA LEU A 73 0.25 20.98 -3.44
C LEU A 73 -0.79 21.41 -4.50
N GLY A 74 -1.95 21.90 -4.05
CA GLY A 74 -3.03 22.37 -4.91
C GLY A 74 -3.81 21.29 -5.67
N VAL A 75 -3.46 20.01 -5.53
CA VAL A 75 -4.23 18.87 -6.07
C VAL A 75 -5.17 18.35 -4.99
N LYS A 76 -6.45 18.19 -5.32
CA LYS A 76 -7.46 17.68 -4.36
C LYS A 76 -7.04 16.33 -3.80
N ASN A 77 -7.42 16.08 -2.53
CA ASN A 77 -7.08 14.83 -1.84
C ASN A 77 -7.49 13.59 -2.65
N ASP A 78 -8.71 13.53 -3.17
CA ASP A 78 -9.18 12.40 -3.96
C ASP A 78 -8.36 12.17 -5.24
N ASP A 79 -7.87 13.23 -5.87
CA ASP A 79 -7.11 13.12 -7.11
C ASP A 79 -5.65 12.73 -6.85
N ILE A 80 -5.04 13.21 -5.75
CA ILE A 80 -3.70 12.77 -5.35
C ILE A 80 -3.73 11.30 -4.91
N GLU A 81 -4.76 10.87 -4.19
CA GLU A 81 -4.93 9.48 -3.78
C GLU A 81 -5.09 8.55 -4.99
N LYS A 82 -5.93 8.90 -5.97
CA LYS A 82 -6.05 8.12 -7.23
C LYS A 82 -4.73 8.05 -7.98
N SER A 83 -4.00 9.15 -8.03
CA SER A 83 -2.70 9.20 -8.69
C SER A 83 -1.67 8.36 -7.96
N PHE A 84 -1.70 8.33 -6.61
CA PHE A 84 -0.85 7.46 -5.82
C PHE A 84 -1.19 5.98 -6.06
N ALA A 85 -2.47 5.61 -6.09
CA ALA A 85 -2.90 4.24 -6.43
C ALA A 85 -2.45 3.83 -7.84
N THR A 86 -2.52 4.75 -8.82
CA THR A 86 -2.00 4.54 -10.17
C THR A 86 -0.48 4.31 -10.16
N TYR A 87 0.26 5.13 -9.42
CA TYR A 87 1.70 4.95 -9.25
C TYR A 87 2.05 3.58 -8.67
N VAL A 88 1.36 3.15 -7.60
CA VAL A 88 1.57 1.82 -6.99
C VAL A 88 1.24 0.70 -7.99
N SER A 89 0.22 0.87 -8.81
CA SER A 89 -0.10 -0.11 -9.88
C SER A 89 1.04 -0.23 -10.91
N LEU A 90 1.68 0.88 -11.27
CA LEU A 90 2.86 0.87 -12.14
C LEU A 90 4.08 0.23 -11.49
N LEU A 91 4.29 0.43 -10.17
CA LEU A 91 5.36 -0.23 -9.42
C LEU A 91 5.29 -1.75 -9.50
N ASN A 92 4.08 -2.33 -9.57
CA ASN A 92 3.90 -3.78 -9.72
C ASN A 92 4.27 -4.32 -11.13
N LEU A 93 4.53 -3.44 -12.10
CA LEU A 93 4.90 -3.81 -13.48
C LEU A 93 6.40 -3.70 -13.76
N VAL A 94 7.18 -3.22 -12.80
CA VAL A 94 8.64 -3.08 -12.94
C VAL A 94 9.38 -4.07 -12.02
N PRO A 95 10.66 -4.34 -12.24
CA PRO A 95 11.49 -5.10 -11.30
C PRO A 95 11.46 -4.50 -9.89
N MET A 96 11.51 -5.35 -8.86
CA MET A 96 11.39 -4.94 -7.46
C MET A 96 12.44 -3.90 -7.04
N ASP A 97 13.66 -4.02 -7.52
CA ASP A 97 14.74 -3.07 -7.25
C ASP A 97 14.44 -1.67 -7.82
N VAL A 98 13.82 -1.60 -9.01
CA VAL A 98 13.36 -0.33 -9.61
C VAL A 98 12.23 0.26 -8.76
N ALA A 99 11.25 -0.56 -8.35
CA ALA A 99 10.13 -0.11 -7.54
C ALA A 99 10.58 0.42 -6.18
N VAL A 100 11.42 -0.33 -5.45
CA VAL A 100 11.96 0.05 -4.14
C VAL A 100 12.80 1.32 -4.23
N LYS A 101 13.62 1.47 -5.30
CA LYS A 101 14.37 2.69 -5.54
C LYS A 101 13.42 3.88 -5.79
N SER A 102 12.39 3.70 -6.59
CA SER A 102 11.42 4.76 -6.91
C SER A 102 10.66 5.23 -5.66
N THR A 103 10.26 4.31 -4.76
CA THR A 103 9.61 4.69 -3.50
C THR A 103 10.55 5.40 -2.53
N ALA A 104 11.82 4.98 -2.46
CA ALA A 104 12.84 5.70 -1.68
C ALA A 104 13.09 7.11 -2.23
N ASP A 105 13.13 7.25 -3.56
CA ASP A 105 13.29 8.55 -4.22
C ASP A 105 12.07 9.45 -3.99
N LEU A 106 10.86 8.90 -4.02
CA LEU A 106 9.64 9.63 -3.67
C LEU A 106 9.70 10.16 -2.24
N PHE A 107 10.12 9.34 -1.27
CA PHE A 107 10.23 9.80 0.13
C PHE A 107 11.22 10.97 0.26
N ARG A 108 12.38 10.90 -0.38
CA ARG A 108 13.35 12.00 -0.37
C ARG A 108 12.77 13.30 -0.96
N ARG A 109 11.92 13.20 -1.99
CA ARG A 109 11.22 14.37 -2.57
C ARG A 109 10.19 14.94 -1.61
N ILE A 110 9.49 14.08 -0.85
CA ILE A 110 8.53 14.51 0.18
C ILE A 110 9.26 15.34 1.25
N GLU A 111 10.39 14.86 1.75
CA GLU A 111 11.19 15.59 2.73
C GLU A 111 11.74 16.90 2.18
N ALA A 112 12.29 16.87 0.97
CA ALA A 112 12.81 18.07 0.32
C ALA A 112 11.72 19.14 0.13
N LYS A 113 10.51 18.73 -0.25
CA LYS A 113 9.38 19.64 -0.42
C LYS A 113 8.88 20.21 0.91
N GLN A 114 8.83 19.42 1.97
CA GLN A 114 8.51 19.91 3.32
C GLN A 114 9.55 20.92 3.80
N ALA A 115 10.83 20.71 3.50
CA ALA A 115 11.92 21.61 3.90
C ALA A 115 11.87 23.01 3.23
N GLU A 116 11.12 23.18 2.16
CA GLU A 116 10.86 24.50 1.56
C GLU A 116 9.98 25.38 2.47
N ASN A 117 9.13 24.74 3.31
CA ASN A 117 8.28 25.43 4.28
C ASN A 117 7.98 24.50 5.46
N ASP A 118 8.70 24.63 6.54
CA ASP A 118 8.57 23.80 7.74
C ASP A 118 7.16 23.86 8.38
N SER A 119 6.41 24.94 8.15
CA SER A 119 5.02 25.08 8.63
C SER A 119 3.98 24.44 7.73
N SER A 120 4.38 23.87 6.59
CA SER A 120 3.46 23.17 5.69
C SER A 120 2.96 21.85 6.28
N LEU A 121 1.73 21.48 5.96
CA LEU A 121 1.17 20.16 6.28
C LEU A 121 1.53 19.10 5.22
N PHE A 122 2.42 19.43 4.27
CA PHE A 122 2.69 18.57 3.13
C PHE A 122 3.22 17.19 3.52
N TYR A 123 4.24 17.13 4.38
CA TYR A 123 4.81 15.88 4.88
C TYR A 123 3.76 15.00 5.55
N LEU A 124 3.01 15.58 6.50
CA LEU A 124 1.97 14.86 7.22
C LEU A 124 0.93 14.26 6.26
N ARG A 125 0.39 15.10 5.37
CA ARG A 125 -0.65 14.66 4.42
C ARG A 125 -0.17 13.59 3.45
N PHE A 126 1.07 13.75 2.95
CA PHE A 126 1.59 12.77 2.00
C PHE A 126 1.93 11.43 2.68
N THR A 127 2.48 11.45 3.90
CA THR A 127 2.78 10.23 4.65
C THR A 127 1.51 9.49 5.09
N GLU A 128 0.42 10.20 5.40
CA GLU A 128 -0.91 9.59 5.61
C GLU A 128 -1.38 8.81 4.37
N ILE A 129 -1.24 9.38 3.16
CA ILE A 129 -1.58 8.70 1.90
C ILE A 129 -0.71 7.46 1.70
N VAL A 130 0.59 7.58 1.93
CA VAL A 130 1.54 6.47 1.81
C VAL A 130 1.16 5.30 2.73
N SER A 131 0.90 5.58 4.01
CA SER A 131 0.51 4.55 4.98
C SER A 131 -0.84 3.92 4.63
N LYS A 132 -1.83 4.74 4.25
CA LYS A 132 -3.16 4.29 3.84
C LYS A 132 -3.11 3.32 2.65
N TYR A 133 -2.28 3.61 1.64
CA TYR A 133 -2.26 2.82 0.41
C TYR A 133 -1.29 1.65 0.45
N LEU A 134 -0.12 1.79 1.08
CA LEU A 134 0.90 0.76 1.07
C LEU A 134 0.88 -0.15 2.29
N TYR A 135 0.36 0.33 3.43
CA TYR A 135 0.44 -0.39 4.69
C TYR A 135 -0.91 -0.82 5.28
N ASP A 136 -2.02 -0.09 5.06
CA ASP A 136 -3.33 -0.52 5.56
C ASP A 136 -3.67 -1.93 5.03
N PRO A 137 -3.98 -2.91 5.92
CA PRO A 137 -4.30 -4.28 5.50
C PRO A 137 -5.54 -4.39 4.61
N ASN A 138 -6.42 -3.38 4.61
CA ASN A 138 -7.59 -3.32 3.74
C ASN A 138 -7.30 -2.66 2.37
N SER A 139 -6.10 -2.12 2.17
CA SER A 139 -5.77 -1.49 0.89
C SER A 139 -5.63 -2.53 -0.23
N PRO A 140 -6.32 -2.34 -1.37
CA PRO A 140 -6.20 -3.25 -2.51
C PRO A 140 -4.84 -3.15 -3.23
N VAL A 141 -4.04 -2.17 -2.89
CA VAL A 141 -2.70 -1.95 -3.46
C VAL A 141 -1.59 -2.00 -2.42
N ARG A 142 -1.88 -2.54 -1.22
CA ARG A 142 -0.88 -2.68 -0.16
C ARG A 142 0.33 -3.47 -0.62
N ASN A 143 1.50 -3.01 -0.21
CA ASN A 143 2.77 -3.68 -0.50
C ASN A 143 3.83 -3.25 0.52
N GLU A 144 4.18 -4.14 1.43
CA GLU A 144 5.16 -3.85 2.48
C GLU A 144 6.58 -3.64 1.97
N ASP A 145 6.96 -4.27 0.84
CA ASP A 145 8.29 -4.07 0.24
C ASP A 145 8.43 -2.66 -0.35
N PHE A 146 7.33 -2.10 -0.89
CA PHE A 146 7.30 -0.70 -1.34
C PHE A 146 7.21 0.29 -0.17
N TYR A 147 6.53 -0.11 0.91
CA TYR A 147 6.39 0.72 2.12
C TYR A 147 7.69 0.82 2.91
N LEU A 148 8.47 -0.26 2.98
CA LEU A 148 9.65 -0.38 3.82
C LEU A 148 10.67 0.77 3.67
N PRO A 149 11.11 1.20 2.47
CA PRO A 149 12.00 2.33 2.35
C PRO A 149 11.39 3.65 2.83
N MET A 150 10.07 3.82 2.65
CA MET A 150 9.36 5.03 3.06
C MET A 150 9.21 5.09 4.59
N VAL A 151 8.78 4.01 5.24
CA VAL A 151 8.61 3.99 6.70
C VAL A 151 9.95 4.08 7.44
N LYS A 152 11.04 3.53 6.87
CA LYS A 152 12.39 3.78 7.40
C LYS A 152 12.77 5.26 7.34
N GLY A 153 12.41 5.91 6.25
CA GLY A 153 12.56 7.36 6.12
C GLY A 153 11.72 8.11 7.14
N MET A 154 10.44 7.75 7.29
CA MET A 154 9.54 8.36 8.29
C MET A 154 10.09 8.23 9.71
N ALA A 155 10.61 7.05 10.09
CA ALA A 155 11.22 6.83 11.40
C ALA A 155 12.46 7.71 11.66
N ALA A 156 13.20 8.08 10.61
CA ALA A 156 14.42 8.87 10.70
C ALA A 156 14.21 10.37 10.42
N SER A 157 13.03 10.78 9.97
CA SER A 157 12.76 12.13 9.51
C SER A 157 12.61 13.12 10.66
N ARG A 158 13.23 14.31 10.51
CA ARG A 158 13.03 15.43 11.43
C ARG A 158 11.60 16.02 11.42
N PHE A 159 10.81 15.66 10.40
CA PHE A 159 9.42 16.12 10.26
C PHE A 159 8.41 15.17 10.90
N THR A 160 8.83 14.00 11.33
CA THR A 160 8.00 13.07 12.10
C THR A 160 7.94 13.55 13.55
N SER A 161 6.74 13.61 14.12
CA SER A 161 6.57 13.93 15.54
C SER A 161 7.17 12.83 16.43
N GLU A 162 7.75 13.22 17.57
CA GLU A 162 8.47 12.29 18.46
C GLU A 162 7.60 11.14 18.95
N ASP A 163 6.30 11.34 19.12
CA ASP A 163 5.33 10.33 19.52
C ASP A 163 5.04 9.29 18.44
N MET A 164 5.26 9.61 17.15
CA MET A 164 5.07 8.70 16.03
C MET A 164 6.31 7.87 15.68
N VAL A 165 7.51 8.32 16.07
CA VAL A 165 8.76 7.62 15.74
C VAL A 165 8.75 6.15 16.17
N PRO A 166 8.34 5.78 17.42
CA PRO A 166 8.33 4.38 17.84
C PRO A 166 7.39 3.49 17.01
N ALA A 167 6.27 4.06 16.53
CA ALA A 167 5.33 3.34 15.67
C ALA A 167 5.98 3.03 14.31
N TYR A 168 6.60 4.02 13.67
CA TYR A 168 7.27 3.82 12.39
C TYR A 168 8.51 2.91 12.50
N GLU A 169 9.25 2.96 13.60
CA GLU A 169 10.33 2.00 13.86
C GLU A 169 9.80 0.57 14.00
N TYR A 170 8.68 0.38 14.68
CA TYR A 170 8.02 -0.91 14.79
C TYR A 170 7.56 -1.41 13.40
N GLU A 171 6.86 -0.60 12.64
CA GLU A 171 6.40 -0.92 11.30
C GLU A 171 7.58 -1.27 10.36
N ALA A 172 8.68 -0.50 10.43
CA ALA A 172 9.87 -0.78 9.65
C ALA A 172 10.49 -2.15 9.98
N ARG A 173 10.52 -2.53 11.28
CA ARG A 173 10.97 -3.87 11.70
C ARG A 173 10.04 -4.96 11.19
N MET A 174 8.72 -4.75 11.27
CA MET A 174 7.72 -5.71 10.79
C MET A 174 7.78 -5.88 9.27
N CYS A 175 7.85 -4.79 8.53
CA CYS A 175 8.00 -4.84 7.08
C CYS A 175 9.34 -5.46 6.62
N ALA A 176 10.37 -5.45 7.46
CA ALA A 176 11.64 -6.10 7.15
C ALA A 176 11.62 -7.63 7.33
N LEU A 177 10.56 -8.21 7.93
CA LEU A 177 10.40 -9.66 8.02
C LEU A 177 10.07 -10.27 6.65
N ASN A 178 10.75 -11.33 6.27
CA ASN A 178 10.50 -12.07 5.03
C ASN A 178 10.34 -11.14 3.80
N PRO A 179 11.32 -10.30 3.45
CA PRO A 179 11.20 -9.39 2.32
C PRO A 179 11.26 -10.15 0.98
N TYR A 180 10.85 -9.49 -0.09
CA TYR A 180 10.94 -10.02 -1.45
C TYR A 180 12.30 -10.68 -1.76
N GLY A 181 12.29 -11.84 -2.40
CA GLY A 181 13.47 -12.62 -2.79
C GLY A 181 14.19 -13.33 -1.64
N SER A 182 13.90 -13.01 -0.38
CA SER A 182 14.45 -13.74 0.76
C SER A 182 13.74 -15.07 0.97
N LYS A 183 14.45 -16.05 1.53
CA LYS A 183 13.83 -17.28 1.98
C LYS A 183 13.05 -16.99 3.25
N VAL A 184 11.74 -17.34 3.28
CA VAL A 184 10.89 -17.09 4.45
C VAL A 184 11.35 -17.91 5.66
N ALA A 185 10.97 -17.49 6.85
CA ALA A 185 11.16 -18.30 8.06
C ALA A 185 10.40 -19.63 7.93
N ASP A 186 11.09 -20.76 8.20
CA ASP A 186 10.42 -22.07 8.29
C ASP A 186 9.66 -22.18 9.61
N PHE A 187 8.56 -22.91 9.58
CA PHE A 187 7.82 -23.27 10.77
C PHE A 187 7.19 -24.64 10.64
N LYS A 188 6.87 -25.24 11.78
CA LYS A 188 6.19 -26.53 11.86
C LYS A 188 4.72 -26.31 12.19
N PHE A 189 3.85 -27.07 11.53
CA PHE A 189 2.42 -27.06 11.76
C PHE A 189 1.89 -28.49 11.88
N LYS A 190 0.74 -28.68 12.53
CA LYS A 190 0.06 -29.96 12.60
C LYS A 190 -1.16 -29.99 11.71
N ASP A 191 -1.37 -31.11 11.02
CA ASP A 191 -2.61 -31.40 10.31
C ASP A 191 -3.73 -31.87 11.27
N ILE A 192 -4.91 -32.12 10.72
CA ILE A 192 -6.07 -32.59 11.50
C ILE A 192 -5.82 -33.92 12.21
N ASN A 193 -4.90 -34.76 11.70
CA ASN A 193 -4.52 -36.03 12.28
C ASN A 193 -3.39 -35.91 13.32
N GLY A 194 -2.92 -34.69 13.62
CA GLY A 194 -1.84 -34.41 14.54
C GLY A 194 -0.44 -34.69 14.00
N ARG A 195 -0.28 -34.98 12.70
CA ARG A 195 1.01 -35.18 12.07
C ARG A 195 1.71 -33.82 11.88
N VAL A 196 3.01 -33.82 12.18
CA VAL A 196 3.84 -32.61 12.06
C VAL A 196 4.40 -32.51 10.64
N HIS A 197 4.20 -31.35 10.05
CA HIS A 197 4.76 -30.92 8.76
C HIS A 197 5.61 -29.66 8.95
N SER A 198 6.40 -29.31 7.94
CA SER A 198 7.06 -28.00 7.89
C SER A 198 6.73 -27.29 6.57
N LEU A 199 6.79 -25.95 6.57
CA LEU A 199 6.62 -25.18 5.35
C LEU A 199 7.66 -25.57 4.29
N TYR A 200 8.91 -25.82 4.70
CA TYR A 200 9.97 -26.24 3.77
C TYR A 200 9.79 -27.67 3.25
N GLY A 201 8.95 -28.48 3.91
CA GLY A 201 8.58 -29.82 3.46
C GLY A 201 7.59 -29.84 2.30
N ILE A 202 6.88 -28.74 2.03
CA ILE A 202 5.92 -28.61 0.94
C ILE A 202 6.66 -28.56 -0.41
N ARG A 203 6.34 -29.50 -1.31
CA ARG A 203 6.97 -29.60 -2.63
C ARG A 203 6.01 -29.09 -3.70
N ALA A 204 6.35 -27.94 -4.31
CA ALA A 204 5.66 -27.38 -5.47
C ALA A 204 6.55 -26.30 -6.10
N THR A 205 6.31 -25.98 -7.38
CA THR A 205 6.97 -24.84 -8.06
C THR A 205 6.61 -23.52 -7.39
N TYR A 206 5.33 -23.35 -7.01
CA TYR A 206 4.84 -22.21 -6.25
C TYR A 206 4.07 -22.68 -5.02
N THR A 207 4.10 -21.93 -3.96
CA THR A 207 3.30 -22.18 -2.75
C THR A 207 2.55 -20.91 -2.37
N ILE A 208 1.22 -20.98 -2.34
CA ILE A 208 0.40 -19.97 -1.65
C ILE A 208 0.42 -20.37 -0.16
N LEU A 209 1.05 -19.55 0.68
CA LEU A 209 0.93 -19.64 2.13
C LEU A 209 -0.19 -18.68 2.54
N PHE A 210 -1.26 -19.26 3.06
CA PHE A 210 -2.50 -18.57 3.37
C PHE A 210 -2.78 -18.65 4.88
N PHE A 211 -2.59 -17.55 5.60
CA PHE A 211 -3.03 -17.45 6.98
C PHE A 211 -4.52 -17.12 6.99
N SER A 212 -5.32 -18.03 7.54
CA SER A 212 -6.78 -17.97 7.50
C SER A 212 -7.42 -18.42 8.80
N ASN A 213 -8.61 -17.93 9.08
CA ASN A 213 -9.41 -18.32 10.24
C ASN A 213 -10.72 -18.98 9.80
N PRO A 214 -11.25 -19.95 10.61
CA PRO A 214 -12.61 -20.42 10.51
C PRO A 214 -13.61 -19.25 10.55
N TYR A 215 -14.72 -19.39 9.83
CA TYR A 215 -15.84 -18.42 9.82
C TYR A 215 -15.48 -16.99 9.39
N CYS A 216 -14.25 -16.77 8.92
CA CYS A 216 -13.81 -15.51 8.35
C CYS A 216 -14.40 -15.33 6.94
N THR A 217 -15.29 -14.36 6.76
CA THR A 217 -15.97 -14.11 5.48
C THR A 217 -14.96 -13.83 4.34
N ASN A 218 -13.98 -12.97 4.57
CA ASN A 218 -12.97 -12.64 3.56
C ASN A 218 -12.07 -13.85 3.24
N CYS A 219 -11.79 -14.72 4.23
CA CYS A 219 -11.03 -15.95 3.99
C CYS A 219 -11.83 -16.92 3.10
N LYS A 220 -13.13 -17.03 3.34
CA LYS A 220 -14.01 -17.83 2.50
C LYS A 220 -14.09 -17.29 1.09
N GLU A 221 -14.22 -16.00 0.92
CA GLU A 221 -14.21 -15.36 -0.40
C GLU A 221 -12.93 -15.65 -1.18
N ILE A 222 -11.76 -15.57 -0.53
CA ILE A 222 -10.48 -15.94 -1.14
C ILE A 222 -10.46 -17.41 -1.54
N MET A 223 -10.95 -18.31 -0.67
CA MET A 223 -11.03 -19.73 -1.00
C MET A 223 -11.92 -19.98 -2.22
N ASP A 224 -13.10 -19.37 -2.25
CA ASP A 224 -14.05 -19.51 -3.35
C ASP A 224 -13.47 -18.97 -4.67
N ASN A 225 -12.83 -17.79 -4.62
CA ASN A 225 -12.19 -17.17 -5.78
C ASN A 225 -11.02 -18.02 -6.32
N LEU A 226 -10.17 -18.54 -5.46
CA LEU A 226 -9.09 -19.44 -5.87
C LEU A 226 -9.66 -20.73 -6.48
N GLN A 227 -10.68 -21.32 -5.87
CA GLN A 227 -11.32 -22.54 -6.41
C GLN A 227 -12.03 -22.32 -7.74
N SER A 228 -12.48 -21.10 -8.02
CA SER A 228 -13.12 -20.75 -9.30
C SER A 228 -12.12 -20.67 -10.47
N LEU A 229 -10.81 -20.69 -10.20
CA LEU A 229 -9.80 -20.68 -11.25
C LEU A 229 -9.82 -22.02 -12.01
N GLU A 230 -10.09 -21.97 -13.30
CA GLU A 230 -10.27 -23.13 -14.16
C GLU A 230 -9.12 -24.14 -14.06
N ASN A 231 -7.88 -23.65 -13.96
CA ASN A 231 -6.68 -24.49 -13.94
C ASN A 231 -6.14 -24.80 -12.53
N LEU A 232 -6.77 -24.33 -11.45
CA LEU A 232 -6.22 -24.48 -10.09
C LEU A 232 -5.96 -25.96 -9.73
N ASN A 233 -6.95 -26.82 -9.96
CA ASN A 233 -6.84 -28.23 -9.64
C ASN A 233 -5.75 -28.94 -10.46
N TRP A 234 -5.58 -28.53 -11.71
CA TRP A 234 -4.52 -29.06 -12.55
C TRP A 234 -3.13 -28.60 -12.05
N TRP A 235 -2.95 -27.33 -11.73
CA TRP A 235 -1.69 -26.84 -11.17
C TRP A 235 -1.32 -27.53 -9.85
N ILE A 236 -2.32 -27.83 -9.01
CA ILE A 236 -2.08 -28.57 -7.74
C ILE A 236 -1.70 -30.01 -8.04
N SER A 237 -2.42 -30.71 -8.93
CA SER A 237 -2.16 -32.11 -9.23
C SER A 237 -0.84 -32.34 -9.97
N SER A 238 -0.41 -31.38 -10.79
CA SER A 238 0.90 -31.41 -11.48
C SER A 238 2.09 -31.08 -10.56
N GLY A 239 1.83 -30.56 -9.37
CA GLY A 239 2.89 -30.06 -8.47
C GLY A 239 3.41 -28.68 -8.83
N ASP A 240 2.76 -27.98 -9.75
CA ASP A 240 3.11 -26.59 -10.07
C ASP A 240 2.70 -25.63 -8.97
N LEU A 241 1.64 -25.94 -8.22
CA LEU A 241 1.13 -25.12 -7.13
C LEU A 241 0.80 -25.95 -5.90
N ALA A 242 1.11 -25.46 -4.73
CA ALA A 242 0.53 -25.91 -3.45
C ALA A 242 -0.19 -24.74 -2.79
N VAL A 243 -1.33 -25.01 -2.15
CA VAL A 243 -2.01 -24.05 -1.28
C VAL A 243 -1.94 -24.60 0.14
N ALA A 244 -1.28 -23.85 1.04
CA ALA A 244 -1.13 -24.18 2.44
C ALA A 244 -1.92 -23.17 3.29
N SER A 245 -3.07 -23.59 3.80
CA SER A 245 -3.92 -22.79 4.68
C SER A 245 -3.56 -23.11 6.13
N ILE A 246 -3.01 -22.11 6.83
CA ILE A 246 -2.46 -22.27 8.19
C ILE A 246 -3.24 -21.39 9.15
N TYR A 247 -3.81 -22.05 10.16
CA TYR A 247 -4.48 -21.42 11.29
C TYR A 247 -3.45 -21.06 12.36
N ILE A 248 -3.49 -19.83 12.86
CA ILE A 248 -2.45 -19.27 13.75
C ILE A 248 -3.01 -18.74 15.07
N ASP A 249 -4.31 -18.88 15.31
CA ASP A 249 -4.96 -18.50 16.57
C ASP A 249 -5.16 -19.68 17.50
N ARG A 250 -5.76 -19.47 18.67
CA ARG A 250 -5.77 -20.46 19.77
C ARG A 250 -7.03 -21.32 19.83
N GLU A 251 -8.09 -20.94 19.14
CA GLU A 251 -9.42 -21.59 19.19
C GLU A 251 -9.45 -22.84 18.29
N LEU A 252 -8.68 -23.88 18.67
CA LEU A 252 -8.46 -25.08 17.86
C LEU A 252 -9.74 -25.91 17.63
N ASP A 253 -10.73 -25.82 18.51
CA ASP A 253 -11.98 -26.55 18.34
C ASP A 253 -12.79 -25.97 17.16
N GLU A 254 -12.81 -24.65 16.99
CA GLU A 254 -13.39 -24.00 15.82
C GLU A 254 -12.68 -24.41 14.52
N TRP A 255 -11.36 -24.46 14.54
CA TRP A 255 -10.58 -24.90 13.40
C TRP A 255 -10.85 -26.37 13.04
N ARG A 256 -10.98 -27.27 14.03
CA ARG A 256 -11.31 -28.68 13.79
C ARG A 256 -12.72 -28.86 13.24
N GLU A 257 -13.69 -28.13 13.76
CA GLU A 257 -15.06 -28.14 13.27
C GLU A 257 -15.17 -27.66 11.83
N TYR A 258 -14.36 -26.64 11.48
CA TYR A 258 -14.38 -26.03 10.15
C TYR A 258 -13.69 -26.87 9.06
N GLN A 259 -12.89 -27.89 9.42
CA GLN A 259 -12.08 -28.71 8.50
C GLN A 259 -12.83 -29.22 7.25
N PRO A 260 -14.09 -29.67 7.33
CA PRO A 260 -14.81 -30.15 6.14
C PRO A 260 -15.02 -29.07 5.06
N ASN A 261 -14.89 -27.81 5.41
CA ASN A 261 -15.10 -26.68 4.50
C ASN A 261 -13.83 -26.32 3.69
N TYR A 262 -12.66 -26.81 4.08
CA TYR A 262 -11.45 -26.59 3.29
C TYR A 262 -11.42 -27.49 2.05
N PRO A 263 -10.87 -26.99 0.92
CA PRO A 263 -10.67 -27.84 -0.27
C PRO A 263 -9.78 -29.04 0.04
N LYS A 264 -10.21 -30.23 -0.39
CA LYS A 264 -9.54 -31.51 -0.05
C LYS A 264 -8.11 -31.64 -0.59
N ASN A 265 -7.79 -30.91 -1.65
CA ASN A 265 -6.47 -30.91 -2.29
C ASN A 265 -5.55 -29.78 -1.72
N TRP A 266 -6.01 -29.03 -0.72
CA TRP A 266 -5.18 -28.06 -0.02
C TRP A 266 -4.49 -28.72 1.17
N ILE A 267 -3.32 -28.18 1.54
CA ILE A 267 -2.62 -28.51 2.76
C ILE A 267 -3.23 -27.62 3.86
N THR A 268 -3.82 -28.24 4.88
CA THR A 268 -4.41 -27.52 6.00
C THR A 268 -3.73 -27.88 7.30
N GLY A 269 -3.48 -26.90 8.13
CA GLY A 269 -2.84 -27.13 9.41
C GLY A 269 -2.95 -25.96 10.37
N TYR A 270 -2.45 -26.16 11.58
CA TYR A 270 -2.40 -25.11 12.59
C TYR A 270 -1.00 -24.99 13.21
N ASP A 271 -0.64 -23.76 13.57
CA ASP A 271 0.59 -23.47 14.32
C ASP A 271 0.45 -23.97 15.77
N HIS A 272 0.92 -25.20 16.01
CA HIS A 272 0.74 -25.86 17.31
C HIS A 272 1.62 -25.31 18.43
N ASN A 273 2.61 -24.50 18.10
CA ASN A 273 3.52 -23.86 19.06
C ASN A 273 3.28 -22.35 19.17
N TYR A 274 2.35 -21.79 18.38
CA TYR A 274 2.03 -20.35 18.31
C TYR A 274 3.19 -19.45 17.93
N ILE A 275 4.24 -20.02 17.33
CA ILE A 275 5.50 -19.31 17.03
C ILE A 275 5.34 -18.22 15.95
N ILE A 276 4.35 -18.38 15.07
CA ILE A 276 4.11 -17.39 14.00
C ILE A 276 3.74 -16.04 14.61
N ARG A 277 2.88 -16.03 15.65
CA ARG A 277 2.48 -14.81 16.34
C ARG A 277 3.42 -14.45 17.50
N GLU A 278 3.79 -15.42 18.35
CA GLU A 278 4.53 -15.15 19.60
C GLU A 278 6.00 -14.81 19.31
N ASP A 279 6.65 -15.53 18.39
CA ASP A 279 8.03 -15.22 17.95
C ASP A 279 8.07 -14.23 16.77
N VAL A 280 6.90 -13.76 16.31
CA VAL A 280 6.74 -12.81 15.22
C VAL A 280 7.53 -13.23 13.97
N LEU A 281 7.38 -14.48 13.55
CA LEU A 281 8.06 -15.02 12.35
C LEU A 281 7.55 -14.38 11.06
N TYR A 282 6.30 -13.93 11.05
CA TYR A 282 5.62 -13.27 9.93
C TYR A 282 4.88 -12.04 10.42
N ASN A 283 4.84 -11.00 9.60
CA ASN A 283 4.01 -9.83 9.86
C ASN A 283 2.56 -10.12 9.42
N VAL A 284 1.80 -10.82 10.28
CA VAL A 284 0.37 -11.09 10.02
C VAL A 284 -0.47 -10.04 10.76
N ARG A 285 -0.70 -8.90 10.11
CA ARG A 285 -1.42 -7.75 10.70
C ARG A 285 -2.93 -7.98 10.75
N ALA A 286 -3.45 -8.71 9.77
CA ALA A 286 -4.86 -9.06 9.66
C ALA A 286 -5.00 -10.44 9.02
N ILE A 287 -6.13 -11.09 9.26
CA ILE A 287 -6.56 -12.29 8.57
C ILE A 287 -7.70 -11.90 7.59
N PRO A 288 -7.61 -12.30 6.33
CA PRO A 288 -6.62 -13.17 5.68
C PRO A 288 -5.29 -12.48 5.32
N SER A 289 -4.17 -13.26 5.31
CA SER A 289 -2.89 -12.81 4.77
C SER A 289 -2.32 -13.86 3.82
N LEU A 290 -1.88 -13.44 2.64
CA LEU A 290 -1.37 -14.31 1.59
C LEU A 290 0.09 -14.01 1.25
N TYR A 291 0.90 -15.07 1.21
CA TYR A 291 2.23 -15.03 0.64
C TYR A 291 2.28 -15.94 -0.58
N LEU A 292 2.97 -15.51 -1.63
CA LEU A 292 3.35 -16.38 -2.74
C LEU A 292 4.85 -16.64 -2.68
N LEU A 293 5.20 -17.93 -2.67
CA LEU A 293 6.58 -18.39 -2.52
C LEU A 293 6.99 -19.22 -3.74
N ASP A 294 8.27 -19.18 -4.11
CA ASP A 294 8.87 -20.05 -5.12
C ASP A 294 9.17 -21.47 -4.58
N ALA A 295 9.81 -22.30 -5.39
CA ALA A 295 10.18 -23.67 -5.04
C ALA A 295 11.16 -23.74 -3.86
N GLU A 296 12.05 -22.78 -3.73
CA GLU A 296 13.02 -22.62 -2.65
C GLU A 296 12.45 -21.93 -1.41
N LYS A 297 11.15 -21.60 -1.44
CA LYS A 297 10.42 -20.83 -0.42
C LYS A 297 10.94 -19.39 -0.27
N ARG A 298 11.33 -18.78 -1.40
CA ARG A 298 11.63 -17.35 -1.44
C ARG A 298 10.36 -16.56 -1.71
N VAL A 299 10.26 -15.40 -1.10
CA VAL A 299 9.10 -14.52 -1.26
C VAL A 299 9.04 -13.96 -2.68
N ILE A 300 7.91 -14.18 -3.34
CA ILE A 300 7.52 -13.54 -4.59
C ILE A 300 6.54 -12.39 -4.28
N LEU A 301 5.54 -12.67 -3.46
CA LEU A 301 4.56 -11.70 -2.98
C LEU A 301 4.37 -11.89 -1.47
N LYS A 302 4.27 -10.78 -0.74
CA LYS A 302 4.14 -10.73 0.71
C LYS A 302 2.89 -9.98 1.12
N ASP A 303 2.05 -10.59 1.97
CA ASP A 303 0.77 -10.03 2.43
C ASP A 303 -0.04 -9.36 1.30
N ALA A 304 -0.01 -10.00 0.14
CA ALA A 304 -0.53 -9.42 -1.09
C ALA A 304 -2.05 -9.60 -1.23
N PRO A 305 -2.74 -8.67 -1.88
CA PRO A 305 -4.10 -8.90 -2.35
C PRO A 305 -4.18 -10.14 -3.24
N GLN A 306 -5.27 -10.89 -3.12
CA GLN A 306 -5.45 -12.14 -3.88
C GLN A 306 -5.34 -11.93 -5.40
N GLU A 307 -5.80 -10.79 -5.90
CA GLU A 307 -5.77 -10.45 -7.33
C GLU A 307 -4.33 -10.43 -7.87
N GLN A 308 -3.38 -9.92 -7.08
CA GLN A 308 -1.97 -9.91 -7.47
C GLN A 308 -1.40 -11.34 -7.51
N VAL A 309 -1.78 -12.20 -6.54
CA VAL A 309 -1.38 -13.61 -6.52
C VAL A 309 -1.92 -14.34 -7.74
N ILE A 310 -3.21 -14.18 -8.03
CA ILE A 310 -3.88 -14.80 -9.19
C ILE A 310 -3.24 -14.32 -10.50
N GLN A 311 -3.05 -13.01 -10.66
CA GLN A 311 -2.42 -12.46 -11.87
C GLN A 311 -0.99 -12.95 -12.06
N TYR A 312 -0.21 -13.08 -10.98
CA TYR A 312 1.14 -13.63 -11.08
C TYR A 312 1.13 -15.07 -11.55
N LEU A 313 0.31 -15.94 -10.92
CA LEU A 313 0.19 -17.36 -11.27
C LEU A 313 -0.33 -17.54 -12.70
N ALA A 314 -1.34 -16.77 -13.10
CA ALA A 314 -1.85 -16.80 -14.47
C ALA A 314 -0.73 -16.51 -15.48
N ARG A 315 0.03 -15.45 -15.31
CA ARG A 315 1.15 -15.12 -16.22
C ARG A 315 2.25 -16.19 -16.26
N LYS A 316 2.48 -16.91 -15.15
CA LYS A 316 3.57 -17.89 -15.04
C LYS A 316 3.17 -19.31 -15.42
N LEU A 317 1.89 -19.68 -15.22
CA LEU A 317 1.42 -21.06 -15.38
C LEU A 317 0.45 -21.25 -16.56
N GLN A 318 -0.13 -20.19 -17.15
CA GLN A 318 -1.04 -20.31 -18.32
C GLN A 318 -0.37 -20.85 -19.60
N ASN A 319 0.95 -20.80 -19.70
CA ASN A 319 1.69 -21.24 -20.88
C ASN A 319 2.36 -22.62 -20.66
N LYS A 320 1.99 -23.34 -19.60
CA LYS A 320 2.37 -24.70 -19.35
C LYS A 320 1.19 -25.65 -19.60
#